data_a67b53ba8fcbae082555682b2f532f3a
#
_entry.id   a67b53ba8fcbae082555682b2f532f3a
#
_cell.length_a   1.000
_cell.length_b   1.000
_cell.length_c   1.000
_cell.angle_alpha   90.00
_cell.angle_beta   90.00
_cell.angle_gamma   90.00
#
_symmetry.space_group_name_H-M   'P 1'
#
loop_
_entity.id
_entity.type
_entity.pdbx_description
1 polymer ?
#
loop_
_entity_poly.entity_id
_entity_poly.type
_entity_poly.pdbx_seq_one_letter_code
_entity_poly.pdbx_strand_id
1 'polypeptide(L)'
;MKKTIAHIYALGDQAITIEWASSISEEVNNQVMHSFHFLQIHPIEGVTDLIPAYSSLTLLYNPTIIRKQAMGGSPFEWLKKKLAALTAAPSITFQETAPIVVPVCYDTSLAPDLVEATQITRCSIEELIALHTSKIYKVYMLGFLPGFAYMASVHQQIQLPRKANPRKSVAAGSVGIAGEQTGIYPLEAPGGWQLIGQTPLKIFDITKEEPCLFK
;
A
#
# COMPACT_ATOMS: atom_id res chain seq x y z
N MET A 1 -21.86 13.79 -3.95
CA MET A 1 -20.79 13.04 -3.27
C MET A 1 -21.14 12.90 -1.79
N LYS A 2 -21.29 11.69 -1.28
CA LYS A 2 -21.44 11.47 0.19
C LYS A 2 -20.10 11.81 0.85
N LYS A 3 -20.11 12.77 1.76
CA LYS A 3 -18.95 13.14 2.55
C LYS A 3 -18.55 11.91 3.39
N THR A 4 -17.45 11.26 3.07
CA THR A 4 -16.92 10.15 3.86
C THR A 4 -16.45 10.77 5.18
N ILE A 5 -17.10 10.38 6.29
CA ILE A 5 -16.68 10.83 7.63
C ILE A 5 -15.48 9.98 8.00
N ALA A 6 -14.30 10.60 8.02
CA ALA A 6 -13.09 9.92 8.46
C ALA A 6 -13.16 9.61 9.97
N HIS A 7 -12.77 8.41 10.32
CA HIS A 7 -12.61 7.99 11.71
C HIS A 7 -11.19 8.33 12.17
N ILE A 8 -11.05 9.08 13.26
CA ILE A 8 -9.75 9.46 13.81
C ILE A 8 -9.60 8.83 15.19
N TYR A 9 -8.55 8.00 15.35
CA TYR A 9 -8.29 7.25 16.58
C TYR A 9 -6.81 7.21 16.93
N ALA A 10 -6.51 6.98 18.20
CA ALA A 10 -5.15 6.79 18.68
C ALA A 10 -4.67 5.37 18.38
N LEU A 11 -3.42 5.25 17.95
CA LEU A 11 -2.69 3.99 17.78
C LEU A 11 -1.51 3.98 18.77
N GLY A 12 -1.78 3.53 20.01
CA GLY A 12 -0.86 3.72 21.11
C GLY A 12 -0.81 5.18 21.59
N ASP A 13 0.30 5.59 22.20
CA ASP A 13 0.51 6.92 22.80
C ASP A 13 1.29 7.89 21.91
N GLN A 14 1.86 7.41 20.81
CA GLN A 14 2.75 8.16 19.91
C GLN A 14 2.26 8.15 18.44
N ALA A 15 1.05 7.66 18.19
CA ALA A 15 0.49 7.65 16.85
C ALA A 15 -1.01 7.99 16.84
N ILE A 16 -1.43 8.62 15.74
CA ILE A 16 -2.83 8.93 15.44
C ILE A 16 -3.11 8.54 14.00
N THR A 17 -4.22 7.85 13.79
CA THR A 17 -4.64 7.38 12.46
C THR A 17 -5.93 8.07 12.04
N ILE A 18 -5.95 8.51 10.79
CA ILE A 18 -7.15 8.95 10.06
C ILE A 18 -7.51 7.82 9.12
N GLU A 19 -8.71 7.28 9.22
CA GLU A 19 -9.25 6.23 8.36
C GLU A 19 -10.49 6.74 7.64
N TRP A 20 -10.47 6.71 6.30
CA TRP A 20 -11.59 7.20 5.48
C TRP A 20 -12.58 6.11 5.11
N ALA A 21 -12.14 4.86 5.00
CA ALA A 21 -12.98 3.70 4.72
C ALA A 21 -12.30 2.39 5.12
N SER A 22 -13.06 1.30 5.17
CA SER A 22 -12.55 -0.05 5.43
C SER A 22 -12.28 -0.86 4.15
N SER A 23 -12.51 -0.29 2.96
CA SER A 23 -12.32 -0.96 1.66
C SER A 23 -11.26 -0.26 0.81
N ILE A 24 -10.62 -1.03 -0.06
CA ILE A 24 -9.69 -0.51 -1.07
C ILE A 24 -10.49 0.21 -2.15
N SER A 25 -10.23 1.51 -2.31
CA SER A 25 -10.88 2.36 -3.30
C SER A 25 -9.89 3.41 -3.76
N GLU A 26 -9.83 3.65 -5.06
CA GLU A 26 -8.97 4.68 -5.62
C GLU A 26 -9.36 6.08 -5.15
N GLU A 27 -10.66 6.35 -5.06
CA GLU A 27 -11.18 7.63 -4.55
C GLU A 27 -10.72 7.87 -3.11
N VAL A 28 -10.81 6.85 -2.25
CA VAL A 28 -10.38 6.94 -0.85
C VAL A 28 -8.87 7.10 -0.77
N ASN A 29 -8.10 6.34 -1.55
CA ASN A 29 -6.64 6.46 -1.55
C ASN A 29 -6.18 7.85 -2.04
N ASN A 30 -6.89 8.44 -3.00
CA ASN A 30 -6.61 9.82 -3.42
C ASN A 30 -6.80 10.82 -2.27
N GLN A 31 -7.76 10.61 -1.37
CA GLN A 31 -7.93 11.43 -0.16
C GLN A 31 -6.76 11.22 0.84
N VAL A 32 -6.32 9.97 1.00
CA VAL A 32 -5.13 9.64 1.82
C VAL A 32 -3.90 10.36 1.28
N MET A 33 -3.61 10.21 -0.01
CA MET A 33 -2.43 10.80 -0.66
C MET A 33 -2.49 12.32 -0.67
N HIS A 34 -3.69 12.92 -0.85
CA HIS A 34 -3.87 14.35 -0.70
C HIS A 34 -3.47 14.83 0.70
N SER A 35 -3.98 14.16 1.74
CA SER A 35 -3.67 14.51 3.13
C SER A 35 -2.19 14.30 3.46
N PHE A 36 -1.58 13.24 2.94
CA PHE A 36 -0.16 12.94 3.07
C PHE A 36 0.69 14.07 2.49
N HIS A 37 0.49 14.44 1.23
CA HIS A 37 1.25 15.51 0.58
C HIS A 37 0.99 16.88 1.20
N PHE A 38 -0.26 17.14 1.60
CA PHE A 38 -0.56 18.39 2.33
C PHE A 38 0.26 18.51 3.61
N LEU A 39 0.36 17.43 4.39
CA LEU A 39 1.14 17.42 5.63
C LEU A 39 2.66 17.43 5.40
N GLN A 40 3.15 16.93 4.27
CA GLN A 40 4.55 17.08 3.87
C GLN A 40 4.91 18.55 3.60
N ILE A 41 4.01 19.30 2.95
CA ILE A 41 4.21 20.72 2.64
C ILE A 41 3.93 21.61 3.87
N HIS A 42 2.98 21.20 4.72
CA HIS A 42 2.57 21.91 5.92
C HIS A 42 2.83 21.05 7.17
N PRO A 43 4.09 20.82 7.54
CA PRO A 43 4.43 19.94 8.66
C PRO A 43 3.89 20.47 9.98
N ILE A 44 3.40 19.55 10.80
CA ILE A 44 3.01 19.83 12.18
C ILE A 44 4.25 19.58 13.06
N GLU A 45 4.72 20.61 13.76
CA GLU A 45 5.84 20.46 14.69
C GLU A 45 5.55 19.36 15.73
N GLY A 46 6.46 18.41 15.87
CA GLY A 46 6.30 17.25 16.74
C GLY A 46 5.73 16.01 16.05
N VAL A 47 5.20 16.10 14.83
CA VAL A 47 4.97 14.94 13.96
C VAL A 47 6.32 14.52 13.38
N THR A 48 6.64 13.24 13.53
CA THR A 48 7.96 12.68 13.16
C THR A 48 7.90 11.85 11.88
N ASP A 49 6.75 11.29 11.55
CA ASP A 49 6.58 10.49 10.33
C ASP A 49 5.12 10.45 9.88
N LEU A 50 4.91 10.18 8.59
CA LEU A 50 3.62 10.06 7.92
C LEU A 50 3.58 8.75 7.16
N ILE A 51 2.66 7.86 7.51
CA ILE A 51 2.56 6.52 6.94
C ILE A 51 1.21 6.39 6.22
N PRO A 52 1.20 6.58 4.88
CA PRO A 52 -0.01 6.34 4.08
C PRO A 52 -0.25 4.85 3.89
N ALA A 53 -1.54 4.47 3.84
CA ALA A 53 -2.01 3.12 3.52
C ALA A 53 -3.15 3.18 2.50
N TYR A 54 -3.82 2.07 2.23
CA TYR A 54 -4.92 2.00 1.25
C TYR A 54 -6.02 3.02 1.51
N SER A 55 -6.46 3.13 2.76
CA SER A 55 -7.62 3.94 3.17
C SER A 55 -7.35 4.76 4.43
N SER A 56 -6.12 4.82 4.91
CA SER A 56 -5.75 5.51 6.13
C SER A 56 -4.40 6.21 6.03
N LEU A 57 -4.22 7.22 6.88
CA LEU A 57 -2.96 7.92 7.09
C LEU A 57 -2.65 7.91 8.60
N THR A 58 -1.51 7.33 8.96
CA THR A 58 -1.03 7.33 10.34
C THR A 58 0.09 8.36 10.49
N LEU A 59 -0.01 9.18 11.52
CA LEU A 59 1.01 10.13 11.92
C LEU A 59 1.69 9.63 13.18
N LEU A 60 3.01 9.48 13.14
CA LEU A 60 3.82 9.31 14.34
C LEU A 60 4.17 10.67 14.92
N TYR A 61 4.16 10.81 16.24
CA TYR A 61 4.46 12.08 16.87
C TYR A 61 5.21 11.95 18.20
N ASN A 62 5.94 12.98 18.57
CA ASN A 62 6.56 13.12 19.88
C ASN A 62 5.54 13.72 20.87
N PRO A 63 5.05 12.94 21.87
CA PRO A 63 4.01 13.42 22.78
C PRO A 63 4.45 14.63 23.62
N THR A 64 5.73 14.71 23.93
CA THR A 64 6.28 15.83 24.74
C THR A 64 6.21 17.16 23.98
N ILE A 65 6.53 17.14 22.68
CA ILE A 65 6.47 18.33 21.83
C ILE A 65 5.01 18.74 21.62
N ILE A 66 4.14 17.78 21.24
CA ILE A 66 2.72 18.05 21.02
C ILE A 66 2.03 18.55 22.31
N ARG A 67 2.38 17.99 23.48
CA ARG A 67 1.82 18.44 24.77
C ARG A 67 2.15 19.90 25.08
N LYS A 68 3.34 20.38 24.73
CA LYS A 68 3.71 21.79 24.86
C LYS A 68 2.82 22.67 23.98
N GLN A 69 2.58 22.29 22.75
CA GLN A 69 1.68 23.00 21.83
C GLN A 69 0.20 22.94 22.28
N ALA A 70 -0.20 21.84 22.91
CA ALA A 70 -1.53 21.67 23.49
C ALA A 70 -1.69 22.38 24.84
N MET A 71 -0.71 23.24 25.27
CA MET A 71 -0.72 23.93 26.56
C MET A 71 -0.95 23.00 27.76
N GLY A 72 -0.38 21.80 27.75
CA GLY A 72 -0.53 20.78 28.79
C GLY A 72 -1.75 19.85 28.62
N GLY A 73 -2.56 20.07 27.59
CA GLY A 73 -3.70 19.19 27.25
C GLY A 73 -3.28 17.86 26.61
N SER A 74 -4.27 17.07 26.20
CA SER A 74 -4.04 15.80 25.53
C SER A 74 -3.44 15.99 24.14
N PRO A 75 -2.26 15.41 23.83
CA PRO A 75 -1.67 15.44 22.50
C PRO A 75 -2.63 14.89 21.42
N PHE A 76 -3.31 13.79 21.72
CA PHE A 76 -4.28 13.17 20.83
C PHE A 76 -5.44 14.11 20.47
N GLU A 77 -6.09 14.70 21.45
CA GLU A 77 -7.24 15.59 21.22
C GLU A 77 -6.83 16.85 20.44
N TRP A 78 -5.66 17.38 20.73
CA TRP A 78 -5.12 18.53 20.02
C TRP A 78 -4.83 18.20 18.52
N LEU A 79 -4.14 17.08 18.26
CA LEU A 79 -3.91 16.61 16.89
C LEU A 79 -5.20 16.28 16.18
N LYS A 80 -6.13 15.56 16.82
CA LYS A 80 -7.44 15.20 16.27
C LYS A 80 -8.20 16.45 15.80
N LYS A 81 -8.21 17.51 16.59
CA LYS A 81 -8.84 18.78 16.22
C LYS A 81 -8.18 19.42 15.00
N LYS A 82 -6.85 19.39 14.92
CA LYS A 82 -6.11 19.90 13.75
C LYS A 82 -6.39 19.06 12.49
N LEU A 83 -6.38 17.75 12.61
CA LEU A 83 -6.56 16.83 11.50
C LEU A 83 -8.00 16.78 10.98
N ALA A 84 -8.99 17.04 11.85
CA ALA A 84 -10.40 17.11 11.42
C ALA A 84 -10.63 18.19 10.34
N ALA A 85 -9.84 19.24 10.30
CA ALA A 85 -9.91 20.26 9.25
C ALA A 85 -9.41 19.73 7.89
N LEU A 86 -8.45 18.81 7.88
CA LEU A 86 -7.87 18.22 6.65
C LEU A 86 -8.87 17.29 5.95
N THR A 87 -9.67 16.53 6.72
CA THR A 87 -10.65 15.61 6.15
C THR A 87 -11.80 16.32 5.45
N ALA A 88 -11.93 17.64 5.64
CA ALA A 88 -12.95 18.48 5.02
C ALA A 88 -12.46 19.19 3.74
N ALA A 89 -11.15 19.15 3.44
CA ALA A 89 -10.58 19.79 2.27
C ALA A 89 -10.98 19.09 0.96
N PRO A 90 -11.16 19.80 -0.15
CA PRO A 90 -11.41 19.19 -1.45
C PRO A 90 -10.18 18.41 -1.92
N SER A 91 -10.42 17.25 -2.54
CA SER A 91 -9.36 16.43 -3.13
C SER A 91 -8.62 17.17 -4.23
N ILE A 92 -7.30 17.15 -4.22
CA ILE A 92 -6.48 17.59 -5.35
C ILE A 92 -6.36 16.41 -6.31
N THR A 93 -6.54 16.64 -7.60
CA THR A 93 -6.18 15.67 -8.64
C THR A 93 -4.66 15.59 -8.74
N PHE A 94 -4.11 14.41 -8.52
CA PHE A 94 -2.69 14.17 -8.76
C PHE A 94 -2.44 14.04 -10.25
N GLN A 95 -1.27 14.52 -10.68
CA GLN A 95 -0.82 14.30 -12.04
C GLN A 95 -0.52 12.80 -12.21
N GLU A 96 -1.16 12.15 -13.17
CA GLU A 96 -0.88 10.76 -13.48
C GLU A 96 0.57 10.63 -13.95
N THR A 97 1.30 9.73 -13.32
CA THR A 97 2.66 9.36 -13.76
C THR A 97 2.56 8.33 -14.88
N ALA A 98 3.55 8.33 -15.79
CA ALA A 98 3.61 7.31 -16.81
C ALA A 98 3.72 5.90 -16.18
N PRO A 99 2.97 4.92 -16.68
CA PRO A 99 3.02 3.56 -16.14
C PRO A 99 4.39 2.92 -16.38
N ILE A 100 4.86 2.17 -15.38
CA ILE A 100 6.09 1.39 -15.46
C ILE A 100 5.73 0.01 -15.99
N VAL A 101 6.38 -0.42 -17.08
CA VAL A 101 6.22 -1.77 -17.63
C VAL A 101 7.19 -2.72 -16.93
N VAL A 102 6.64 -3.75 -16.29
CA VAL A 102 7.41 -4.78 -15.59
C VAL A 102 7.28 -6.10 -16.36
N PRO A 103 8.37 -6.63 -16.99
CA PRO A 103 8.34 -7.95 -17.60
C PRO A 103 8.23 -9.03 -16.52
N VAL A 104 7.35 -10.00 -16.71
CA VAL A 104 7.13 -11.11 -15.77
C VAL A 104 7.18 -12.43 -16.52
N CYS A 105 7.96 -13.38 -15.99
CA CYS A 105 7.96 -14.77 -16.42
C CYS A 105 6.94 -15.56 -15.59
N TYR A 106 6.02 -16.23 -16.28
CA TYR A 106 4.98 -17.07 -15.67
C TYR A 106 5.27 -18.58 -15.84
N ASP A 107 6.54 -18.94 -16.03
CA ASP A 107 6.95 -20.34 -16.05
C ASP A 107 6.76 -20.97 -14.66
N THR A 108 6.25 -22.20 -14.61
CA THR A 108 5.95 -22.91 -13.35
C THR A 108 7.18 -23.14 -12.48
N SER A 109 8.40 -23.13 -13.04
CA SER A 109 9.65 -23.18 -12.29
C SER A 109 9.91 -21.92 -11.45
N LEU A 110 9.34 -20.78 -11.86
CA LEU A 110 9.44 -19.46 -11.21
C LEU A 110 8.13 -19.03 -10.55
N ALA A 111 7.04 -19.75 -10.81
CA ALA A 111 5.68 -19.49 -10.36
C ALA A 111 5.10 -20.69 -9.61
N PRO A 112 5.59 -21.01 -8.40
CA PRO A 112 5.30 -22.29 -7.74
C PRO A 112 3.83 -22.49 -7.36
N ASP A 113 3.01 -21.43 -7.35
CA ASP A 113 1.58 -21.54 -7.04
C ASP A 113 0.69 -21.40 -8.29
N LEU A 114 1.26 -21.21 -9.47
CA LEU A 114 0.47 -20.93 -10.67
C LEU A 114 -0.53 -22.04 -11.00
N VAL A 115 -0.10 -23.32 -10.88
CA VAL A 115 -0.98 -24.47 -11.12
C VAL A 115 -2.09 -24.55 -10.07
N GLU A 116 -1.76 -24.35 -8.77
CA GLU A 116 -2.77 -24.30 -7.71
C GLU A 116 -3.75 -23.13 -7.92
N ALA A 117 -3.23 -21.98 -8.34
CA ALA A 117 -4.03 -20.78 -8.63
C ALA A 117 -5.06 -21.04 -9.72
N THR A 118 -4.71 -21.78 -10.80
CA THR A 118 -5.67 -22.12 -11.87
C THR A 118 -6.80 -23.02 -11.36
N GLN A 119 -6.51 -23.93 -10.44
CA GLN A 119 -7.53 -24.80 -9.84
C GLN A 119 -8.51 -24.00 -8.97
N ILE A 120 -7.99 -23.05 -8.17
CA ILE A 120 -8.83 -22.21 -7.30
C ILE A 120 -9.70 -21.27 -8.13
N THR A 121 -9.13 -20.63 -9.15
CA THR A 121 -9.78 -19.62 -9.97
C THR A 121 -10.62 -20.21 -11.09
N ARG A 122 -10.45 -21.50 -11.40
CA ARG A 122 -11.05 -22.22 -12.55
C ARG A 122 -10.71 -21.56 -13.90
N CYS A 123 -9.52 -20.96 -14.00
CA CYS A 123 -8.97 -20.40 -15.23
C CYS A 123 -7.89 -21.33 -15.80
N SER A 124 -7.62 -21.26 -17.11
CA SER A 124 -6.35 -21.77 -17.64
C SER A 124 -5.18 -20.88 -17.21
N ILE A 125 -3.94 -21.32 -17.41
CA ILE A 125 -2.75 -20.50 -17.14
C ILE A 125 -2.79 -19.26 -18.03
N GLU A 126 -3.13 -19.40 -19.30
CA GLU A 126 -3.20 -18.31 -20.28
C GLU A 126 -4.27 -17.28 -19.89
N GLU A 127 -5.44 -17.75 -19.43
CA GLU A 127 -6.51 -16.87 -18.97
C GLU A 127 -6.10 -16.11 -17.70
N LEU A 128 -5.47 -16.78 -16.74
CA LEU A 128 -4.98 -16.13 -15.52
C LEU A 128 -3.96 -15.04 -15.84
N ILE A 129 -2.99 -15.34 -16.72
CA ILE A 129 -1.99 -14.39 -17.19
C ILE A 129 -2.66 -13.21 -17.91
N ALA A 130 -3.58 -13.49 -18.83
CA ALA A 130 -4.28 -12.47 -19.59
C ALA A 130 -5.08 -11.54 -18.65
N LEU A 131 -5.78 -12.07 -17.65
CA LEU A 131 -6.52 -11.30 -16.66
C LEU A 131 -5.58 -10.49 -15.75
N HIS A 132 -4.43 -11.07 -15.34
CA HIS A 132 -3.45 -10.36 -14.52
C HIS A 132 -2.78 -9.21 -15.26
N THR A 133 -2.52 -9.37 -16.56
CA THR A 133 -1.83 -8.35 -17.39
C THR A 133 -2.77 -7.39 -18.10
N SER A 134 -4.08 -7.58 -17.99
CA SER A 134 -5.10 -6.81 -18.75
C SER A 134 -5.25 -5.36 -18.34
N LYS A 135 -4.64 -4.93 -17.23
CA LYS A 135 -4.84 -3.59 -16.68
C LYS A 135 -3.57 -2.99 -16.07
N ILE A 136 -3.58 -1.68 -15.93
CA ILE A 136 -2.56 -0.95 -15.18
C ILE A 136 -2.95 -0.99 -13.71
N TYR A 137 -2.02 -1.42 -12.86
CA TYR A 137 -2.19 -1.44 -11.42
C TYR A 137 -1.69 -0.14 -10.79
N LYS A 138 -2.50 0.43 -9.92
CA LYS A 138 -2.09 1.55 -9.08
C LYS A 138 -1.32 1.02 -7.87
N VAL A 139 -0.22 1.68 -7.52
CA VAL A 139 0.45 1.51 -6.24
C VAL A 139 -0.32 2.35 -5.21
N TYR A 140 -0.87 1.69 -4.20
CA TYR A 140 -1.64 2.34 -3.14
C TYR A 140 -0.77 2.74 -1.95
N MET A 141 0.24 1.93 -1.67
CA MET A 141 1.19 2.17 -0.58
C MET A 141 2.47 1.37 -0.79
N LEU A 142 3.55 1.85 -0.19
CA LEU A 142 4.79 1.09 0.01
C LEU A 142 4.86 0.64 1.46
N GLY A 143 5.38 -0.58 1.71
CA GLY A 143 5.49 -1.09 3.09
C GLY A 143 5.93 -2.55 3.13
N PHE A 144 5.99 -3.16 4.30
CA PHE A 144 6.48 -4.52 4.55
C PHE A 144 8.00 -4.66 4.32
N LEU A 145 8.49 -4.36 3.13
CA LEU A 145 9.92 -4.35 2.77
C LEU A 145 10.23 -3.05 2.01
N PRO A 146 11.46 -2.55 2.04
CA PRO A 146 11.87 -1.45 1.18
C PRO A 146 11.55 -1.72 -0.28
N GLY A 147 10.75 -0.87 -0.91
CA GLY A 147 10.33 -1.00 -2.30
C GLY A 147 9.19 -1.99 -2.57
N PHE A 148 8.61 -2.67 -1.56
CA PHE A 148 7.42 -3.50 -1.79
C PHE A 148 6.21 -2.61 -2.05
N ALA A 149 5.67 -2.71 -3.26
CA ALA A 149 4.50 -1.98 -3.70
C ALA A 149 3.23 -2.83 -3.54
N TYR A 150 2.30 -2.35 -2.71
CA TYR A 150 0.97 -2.91 -2.63
C TYR A 150 0.10 -2.32 -3.73
N MET A 151 -0.28 -3.16 -4.69
CA MET A 151 -1.08 -2.77 -5.84
C MET A 151 -2.46 -3.44 -5.79
N ALA A 152 -3.49 -2.79 -6.32
CA ALA A 152 -4.84 -3.33 -6.43
C ALA A 152 -5.61 -2.64 -7.58
N SER A 153 -6.78 -3.19 -7.96
CA SER A 153 -7.29 -4.50 -7.61
C SER A 153 -7.09 -5.44 -8.78
N VAL A 154 -6.74 -6.71 -8.52
CA VAL A 154 -6.73 -7.73 -9.59
C VAL A 154 -8.16 -8.00 -10.07
N HIS A 155 -8.31 -8.60 -11.26
CA HIS A 155 -9.61 -9.03 -11.76
C HIS A 155 -10.28 -9.98 -10.76
N GLN A 156 -11.59 -9.84 -10.52
CA GLN A 156 -12.31 -10.60 -9.49
C GLN A 156 -12.13 -12.12 -9.63
N GLN A 157 -12.06 -12.63 -10.85
CA GLN A 157 -11.91 -14.07 -11.14
C GLN A 157 -10.55 -14.63 -10.68
N ILE A 158 -9.50 -13.81 -10.61
CA ILE A 158 -8.16 -14.25 -10.21
C ILE A 158 -7.77 -13.80 -8.79
N GLN A 159 -8.74 -13.42 -7.99
CA GLN A 159 -8.50 -13.16 -6.55
C GLN A 159 -8.19 -14.48 -5.85
N LEU A 160 -7.10 -14.52 -5.11
CA LEU A 160 -6.57 -15.71 -4.46
C LEU A 160 -6.43 -15.50 -2.94
N PRO A 161 -6.84 -16.46 -2.12
CA PRO A 161 -6.61 -16.35 -0.68
C PRO A 161 -5.11 -16.41 -0.38
N ARG A 162 -4.70 -15.80 0.73
CA ARG A 162 -3.33 -16.02 1.26
C ARG A 162 -3.14 -17.48 1.62
N LYS A 163 -1.91 -17.97 1.51
CA LYS A 163 -1.57 -19.32 1.97
C LYS A 163 -1.78 -19.44 3.48
N ALA A 164 -2.40 -20.53 3.91
CA ALA A 164 -2.59 -20.82 5.34
C ALA A 164 -1.24 -20.92 6.08
N ASN A 165 -0.23 -21.48 5.40
CA ASN A 165 1.13 -21.58 5.92
C ASN A 165 2.05 -20.72 5.04
N PRO A 166 2.46 -19.52 5.51
CA PRO A 166 3.39 -18.69 4.77
C PRO A 166 4.74 -19.38 4.55
N ARG A 167 5.37 -19.12 3.39
CA ARG A 167 6.73 -19.59 3.12
C ARG A 167 7.73 -18.87 4.01
N LYS A 168 8.77 -19.57 4.43
CA LYS A 168 9.89 -18.99 5.17
C LYS A 168 10.75 -18.09 4.29
N SER A 169 10.80 -18.38 2.99
CA SER A 169 11.54 -17.61 1.99
C SER A 169 10.76 -17.56 0.68
N VAL A 170 10.62 -16.36 0.13
CA VAL A 170 10.10 -16.01 -1.19
C VAL A 170 11.20 -15.24 -1.89
N ALA A 171 11.58 -15.66 -3.09
CA ALA A 171 12.68 -15.03 -3.82
C ALA A 171 12.35 -13.59 -4.23
N ALA A 172 13.37 -12.74 -4.32
CA ALA A 172 13.25 -11.41 -4.91
C ALA A 172 12.71 -11.48 -6.35
N GLY A 173 11.90 -10.53 -6.75
CA GLY A 173 11.23 -10.50 -8.06
C GLY A 173 9.96 -11.34 -8.14
N SER A 174 9.63 -12.18 -7.12
CA SER A 174 8.39 -12.97 -7.12
C SER A 174 7.17 -12.06 -7.19
N VAL A 175 6.27 -12.36 -8.12
CA VAL A 175 4.98 -11.69 -8.31
C VAL A 175 3.89 -12.53 -7.64
N GLY A 176 3.09 -11.89 -6.80
CA GLY A 176 2.08 -12.62 -6.03
C GLY A 176 0.71 -11.95 -6.00
N ILE A 177 -0.31 -12.76 -5.68
CA ILE A 177 -1.69 -12.32 -5.45
C ILE A 177 -2.10 -12.71 -4.02
N ALA A 178 -2.83 -11.82 -3.34
CA ALA A 178 -3.46 -12.07 -2.06
C ALA A 178 -4.75 -11.27 -1.94
N GLY A 179 -5.91 -11.93 -1.89
CA GLY A 179 -7.20 -11.27 -2.00
C GLY A 179 -7.31 -10.55 -3.35
N GLU A 180 -7.66 -9.30 -3.31
CA GLU A 180 -7.72 -8.42 -4.48
C GLU A 180 -6.39 -7.72 -4.80
N GLN A 181 -5.33 -7.98 -4.05
CA GLN A 181 -4.05 -7.32 -4.16
C GLN A 181 -3.06 -8.11 -5.01
N THR A 182 -2.18 -7.39 -5.71
CA THR A 182 -0.97 -7.94 -6.35
C THR A 182 0.24 -7.14 -5.89
N GLY A 183 1.42 -7.73 -5.98
CA GLY A 183 2.67 -7.10 -5.58
C GLY A 183 3.88 -7.90 -6.02
N ILE A 184 5.05 -7.27 -5.93
CA ILE A 184 6.32 -7.85 -6.32
C ILE A 184 7.26 -7.78 -5.13
N TYR A 185 7.82 -8.91 -4.73
CA TYR A 185 8.79 -8.97 -3.65
C TYR A 185 10.11 -8.32 -4.08
N PRO A 186 10.53 -7.20 -3.46
CA PRO A 186 11.76 -6.51 -3.85
C PRO A 186 13.02 -7.22 -3.40
N LEU A 187 12.91 -7.98 -2.29
CA LEU A 187 13.97 -8.71 -1.63
C LEU A 187 13.47 -10.09 -1.21
N GLU A 188 14.39 -11.01 -0.92
CA GLU A 188 14.04 -12.28 -0.32
C GLU A 188 13.46 -12.08 1.09
N ALA A 189 12.28 -12.65 1.35
CA ALA A 189 11.58 -12.50 2.62
C ALA A 189 10.55 -13.61 2.84
N PRO A 190 10.09 -13.86 4.08
CA PRO A 190 8.92 -14.69 4.32
C PRO A 190 7.67 -14.11 3.66
N GLY A 191 6.77 -14.97 3.15
CA GLY A 191 5.54 -14.50 2.52
C GLY A 191 4.45 -15.53 2.35
N GLY A 192 3.20 -15.08 2.43
CA GLY A 192 2.01 -15.93 2.30
C GLY A 192 1.15 -15.61 1.07
N TRP A 193 1.67 -14.89 0.08
CA TRP A 193 0.96 -14.62 -1.18
C TRP A 193 1.10 -15.80 -2.13
N GLN A 194 0.13 -15.97 -3.01
CA GLN A 194 0.18 -16.98 -4.08
C GLN A 194 1.11 -16.47 -5.18
N LEU A 195 2.23 -17.15 -5.38
CA LEU A 195 3.27 -16.74 -6.32
C LEU A 195 2.95 -17.24 -7.73
N ILE A 196 2.65 -16.32 -8.63
CA ILE A 196 2.17 -16.60 -9.98
C ILE A 196 3.19 -16.28 -11.08
N GLY A 197 4.32 -15.67 -10.73
CA GLY A 197 5.36 -15.31 -11.69
C GLY A 197 6.58 -14.72 -11.01
N GLN A 198 7.59 -14.38 -11.81
CA GLN A 198 8.78 -13.68 -11.34
C GLN A 198 9.29 -12.69 -12.39
N THR A 199 9.75 -11.51 -11.94
CA THR A 199 10.42 -10.53 -12.77
C THR A 199 11.93 -10.55 -12.57
N PRO A 200 12.74 -10.37 -13.63
CA PRO A 200 14.18 -10.18 -13.50
C PRO A 200 14.57 -8.78 -13.04
N LEU A 201 13.63 -7.84 -12.94
CA LEU A 201 13.93 -6.47 -12.55
C LEU A 201 14.29 -6.39 -11.06
N LYS A 202 15.30 -5.60 -10.74
CA LYS A 202 15.55 -5.17 -9.37
C LYS A 202 14.52 -4.11 -8.97
N ILE A 203 13.63 -4.46 -8.08
CA ILE A 203 12.59 -3.56 -7.54
C ILE A 203 13.17 -2.60 -6.50
N PHE A 204 14.18 -3.08 -5.76
CA PHE A 204 14.92 -2.29 -4.77
C PHE A 204 16.43 -2.46 -4.97
N ASP A 205 17.17 -1.34 -5.02
CA ASP A 205 18.62 -1.33 -5.13
C ASP A 205 19.20 -0.17 -4.32
N ILE A 206 19.73 -0.49 -3.13
CA ILE A 206 20.28 0.51 -2.19
C ILE A 206 21.50 1.26 -2.75
N THR A 207 22.11 0.77 -3.83
CA THR A 207 23.28 1.43 -4.45
C THR A 207 22.88 2.59 -5.36
N LYS A 208 21.57 2.74 -5.66
CA LYS A 208 21.05 3.81 -6.51
C LYS A 208 20.65 5.02 -5.67
N GLU A 209 20.74 6.21 -6.27
CA GLU A 209 20.23 7.45 -5.68
C GLU A 209 18.71 7.34 -5.42
N GLU A 210 17.98 6.74 -6.35
CA GLU A 210 16.59 6.36 -6.20
C GLU A 210 16.48 4.84 -6.05
N PRO A 211 16.46 4.31 -4.81
CA PRO A 211 16.60 2.89 -4.57
C PRO A 211 15.36 2.07 -4.93
N CYS A 212 14.17 2.66 -4.94
CA CYS A 212 12.91 1.98 -5.24
C CYS A 212 12.49 2.20 -6.70
N LEU A 213 12.05 1.14 -7.38
CA LEU A 213 11.46 1.24 -8.72
C LEU A 213 10.11 1.95 -8.69
N PHE A 214 9.31 1.65 -7.67
CA PHE A 214 8.01 2.29 -7.41
C PHE A 214 8.16 3.40 -6.36
N LYS A 215 7.41 4.47 -6.56
CA LYS A 215 7.42 5.67 -5.71
C LYS A 215 6.01 6.01 -5.25
#